data_fffd50842d6156258cdb39df62171c99
#
_entry.id   fffd50842d6156258cdb39df62171c99
#
_cell.length_a   1.000
_cell.length_b   1.000
_cell.length_c   1.000
_cell.angle_alpha   90.00
_cell.angle_beta   90.00
_cell.angle_gamma   90.00
#
_symmetry.space_group_name_H-M   'P 1'
#
loop_
_entity.id
_entity.type
_entity.pdbx_description
1 polymer ?
#
loop_
_entity_poly.entity_id
_entity_poly.type
_entity_poly.pdbx_seq_one_letter_code
_entity_poly.pdbx_strand_id
1 'polypeptide(L)'
;MPSIEAGEPPELLFKIVNPALRTALKTPLGGALKQFMLLEFTGRKSGRKFSIPVSAHHLDGALYAILEAQWKYNFRGGATAQVTTGGKTTRMHGELITDTATVADIAHRMAEKYGAKKAQLMMGMTFEGDTVPSLAEFTEAATRLKVAAIRFAPA
;
A
#
# COMPACT_ATOMS: atom_id res chain seq x y z
N MET A 1 -17.71 16.72 9.08
CA MET A 1 -16.32 16.18 9.14
C MET A 1 -16.20 14.99 8.22
N PRO A 2 -15.08 14.84 7.47
CA PRO A 2 -14.88 13.67 6.64
C PRO A 2 -14.85 12.40 7.49
N SER A 3 -15.46 11.35 7.00
CA SER A 3 -15.50 10.05 7.68
C SER A 3 -14.17 9.33 7.65
N ILE A 4 -13.30 9.68 6.72
CA ILE A 4 -11.98 9.11 6.56
C ILE A 4 -10.96 10.24 6.51
N GLU A 5 -9.96 10.16 7.38
CA GLU A 5 -8.82 11.06 7.40
C GLU A 5 -7.55 10.28 7.07
N ALA A 6 -6.55 10.98 6.53
CA ALA A 6 -5.21 10.43 6.44
C ALA A 6 -4.70 10.23 7.86
N GLY A 7 -4.38 8.99 8.21
CA GLY A 7 -3.69 8.70 9.47
C GLY A 7 -2.23 9.11 9.38
N GLU A 8 -1.47 8.88 10.45
CA GLU A 8 -0.02 8.97 10.36
C GLU A 8 0.43 7.93 9.32
N PRO A 9 1.09 8.35 8.24
CA PRO A 9 1.51 7.37 7.25
C PRO A 9 2.42 6.34 7.91
N PRO A 10 2.21 5.04 7.65
CA PRO A 10 3.18 4.03 8.07
C PRO A 10 4.60 4.38 7.64
N GLU A 11 4.76 5.14 6.58
CA GLU A 11 6.02 5.65 6.08
C GLU A 11 6.80 6.48 7.10
N LEU A 12 6.13 7.23 7.97
CA LEU A 12 6.81 7.99 9.03
C LEU A 12 7.43 7.06 10.08
N LEU A 13 6.72 6.02 10.45
CA LEU A 13 7.26 4.97 11.31
C LEU A 13 8.41 4.25 10.61
N PHE A 14 8.27 3.98 9.33
CA PHE A 14 9.29 3.30 8.54
C PHE A 14 10.54 4.15 8.34
N LYS A 15 10.46 5.47 8.34
CA LYS A 15 11.65 6.33 8.28
C LYS A 15 12.57 6.15 9.48
N ILE A 16 12.00 5.88 10.65
CA ILE A 16 12.76 5.70 11.89
C ILE A 16 13.33 4.28 11.98
N VAL A 17 12.54 3.27 11.61
CA VAL A 17 12.91 1.85 11.75
C VAL A 17 13.32 1.20 10.44
N ASN A 18 13.40 1.99 9.38
CA ASN A 18 13.57 1.51 8.01
C ASN A 18 14.73 0.53 7.79
N PRO A 19 15.98 0.81 8.26
CA PRO A 19 17.08 -0.13 8.06
C PRO A 19 16.83 -1.49 8.71
N ALA A 20 16.31 -1.49 9.93
CA ALA A 20 16.02 -2.74 10.65
C ALA A 20 14.88 -3.51 9.97
N LEU A 21 13.82 -2.82 9.55
CA LEU A 21 12.70 -3.45 8.87
C LEU A 21 13.10 -4.03 7.52
N ARG A 22 13.90 -3.31 6.73
CA ARG A 22 14.42 -3.82 5.46
C ARG A 22 15.21 -5.09 5.64
N THR A 23 16.11 -5.12 6.63
CA THR A 23 16.91 -6.29 6.94
C THR A 23 16.02 -7.45 7.36
N ALA A 24 15.05 -7.19 8.25
CA ALA A 24 14.14 -8.23 8.73
C ALA A 24 13.31 -8.83 7.60
N LEU A 25 12.82 -8.01 6.65
CA LEU A 25 12.03 -8.49 5.52
C LEU A 25 12.83 -9.39 4.57
N LYS A 26 14.14 -9.21 4.49
CA LYS A 26 15.03 -10.01 3.64
C LYS A 26 15.56 -11.28 4.31
N THR A 27 15.29 -11.46 5.61
CA THR A 27 15.72 -12.63 6.37
C THR A 27 14.58 -13.63 6.54
N PRO A 28 14.85 -14.86 7.05
CA PRO A 28 13.79 -15.80 7.41
C PRO A 28 12.75 -15.23 8.39
N LEU A 29 13.13 -14.23 9.20
CA LEU A 29 12.20 -13.53 10.09
C LEU A 29 11.11 -12.76 9.33
N GLY A 30 11.37 -12.43 8.06
CA GLY A 30 10.39 -11.79 7.21
C GLY A 30 9.11 -12.59 7.04
N GLY A 31 9.15 -13.91 7.23
CA GLY A 31 7.96 -14.75 7.23
C GLY A 31 6.96 -14.39 8.32
N ALA A 32 7.42 -13.82 9.46
CA ALA A 32 6.55 -13.33 10.52
C ALA A 32 5.97 -11.95 10.23
N LEU A 33 6.48 -11.26 9.20
CA LEU A 33 6.07 -9.91 8.81
C LEU A 33 5.27 -9.92 7.50
N LYS A 34 4.40 -10.90 7.32
CA LYS A 34 3.63 -11.09 6.08
C LYS A 34 2.72 -9.91 5.72
N GLN A 35 2.37 -9.06 6.69
CA GLN A 35 1.57 -7.87 6.46
C GLN A 35 2.35 -6.73 5.80
N PHE A 36 3.66 -6.85 5.70
CA PHE A 36 4.52 -5.84 5.07
C PHE A 36 5.23 -6.42 3.86
N MET A 37 5.58 -5.54 2.93
CA MET A 37 6.43 -5.89 1.80
C MET A 37 7.46 -4.79 1.58
N LEU A 38 8.61 -5.17 1.03
CA LEU A 38 9.63 -4.23 0.61
C LEU A 38 9.56 -4.09 -0.90
N LEU A 39 9.40 -2.85 -1.38
CA LEU A 39 9.39 -2.53 -2.80
C LEU A 39 10.74 -1.93 -3.18
N GLU A 40 11.43 -2.53 -4.14
CA GLU A 40 12.69 -2.02 -4.66
C GLU A 40 12.54 -1.78 -6.16
N PHE A 41 12.74 -0.55 -6.61
CA PHE A 41 12.58 -0.16 -8.00
C PHE A 41 13.44 1.07 -8.33
N THR A 42 13.59 1.34 -9.63
CA THR A 42 14.34 2.50 -10.11
C THR A 42 13.36 3.59 -10.56
N GLY A 43 13.57 4.83 -10.09
CA GLY A 43 12.75 5.97 -10.46
C GLY A 43 12.88 6.30 -11.95
N ARG A 44 11.76 6.57 -12.60
CA ARG A 44 11.72 6.84 -14.05
C ARG A 44 12.46 8.09 -14.46
N LYS A 45 12.32 9.17 -13.67
CA LYS A 45 12.87 10.48 -14.03
C LYS A 45 14.31 10.65 -13.59
N SER A 46 14.61 10.21 -12.36
CA SER A 46 15.90 10.46 -11.75
C SER A 46 16.90 9.32 -11.89
N GLY A 47 16.45 8.11 -12.22
CA GLY A 47 17.27 6.92 -12.14
C GLY A 47 17.62 6.51 -10.71
N ARG A 48 17.04 7.18 -9.73
CA ARG A 48 17.29 6.93 -8.31
C ARG A 48 16.69 5.60 -7.90
N LYS A 49 17.41 4.86 -7.08
CA LYS A 49 16.93 3.59 -6.53
C LYS A 49 16.07 3.84 -5.31
N PHE A 50 14.89 3.23 -5.30
CA PHE A 50 13.96 3.27 -4.18
C PHE A 50 13.92 1.92 -3.49
N SER A 51 13.85 1.96 -2.15
CA SER A 51 13.66 0.79 -1.31
C SER A 51 12.70 1.19 -0.21
N ILE A 52 11.43 0.80 -0.34
CA ILE A 52 10.34 1.34 0.47
C ILE A 52 9.53 0.21 1.10
N PRO A 53 9.47 0.13 2.45
CA PRO A 53 8.55 -0.79 3.12
C PRO A 53 7.13 -0.22 3.06
N VAL A 54 6.17 -1.06 2.71
CA VAL A 54 4.75 -0.71 2.68
C VAL A 54 3.92 -1.88 3.18
N SER A 55 2.67 -1.62 3.52
CA SER A 55 1.73 -2.69 3.85
C SER A 55 1.40 -3.53 2.63
N ALA A 56 1.40 -4.84 2.79
CA ALA A 56 1.03 -5.78 1.74
C ALA A 56 -0.47 -6.11 1.88
N HIS A 57 -1.26 -5.74 0.88
CA HIS A 57 -2.70 -5.98 0.89
C HIS A 57 -3.06 -7.07 -0.10
N HIS A 58 -3.67 -8.14 0.38
CA HIS A 58 -4.13 -9.24 -0.45
C HIS A 58 -5.64 -9.17 -0.62
N LEU A 59 -6.10 -9.14 -1.87
CA LEU A 59 -7.52 -9.10 -2.18
C LEU A 59 -7.77 -9.89 -3.46
N ASP A 60 -8.66 -10.88 -3.39
CA ASP A 60 -9.04 -11.73 -4.53
C ASP A 60 -7.84 -12.33 -5.29
N GLY A 61 -6.83 -12.78 -4.55
CA GLY A 61 -5.64 -13.39 -5.12
C GLY A 61 -4.63 -12.42 -5.72
N ALA A 62 -4.88 -11.11 -5.63
CA ALA A 62 -3.96 -10.09 -6.09
C ALA A 62 -3.29 -9.37 -4.92
N LEU A 63 -2.12 -8.81 -5.17
CA LEU A 63 -1.35 -8.05 -4.19
C LEU A 63 -1.44 -6.56 -4.53
N TYR A 64 -1.80 -5.74 -3.55
CA TYR A 64 -1.95 -4.31 -3.73
C TYR A 64 -1.13 -3.51 -2.72
N ALA A 65 -0.68 -2.32 -3.14
CA ALA A 65 -0.30 -1.24 -2.26
C ALA A 65 -1.35 -0.13 -2.41
N ILE A 66 -1.75 0.49 -1.31
CA ILE A 66 -2.68 1.63 -1.31
C ILE A 66 -1.96 2.78 -0.63
N LEU A 67 -1.86 3.92 -1.31
CA LEU A 67 -0.99 5.01 -0.84
C LEU A 67 -1.31 6.37 -1.45
N GLU A 68 -0.82 7.39 -0.78
CA GLU A 68 -0.87 8.79 -1.24
C GLU A 68 0.46 9.27 -1.77
N ALA A 69 1.57 8.62 -1.42
CA ALA A 69 2.94 9.09 -1.69
C ALA A 69 3.22 9.30 -3.17
N GLN A 70 4.03 10.31 -3.47
CA GLN A 70 4.34 10.72 -4.85
C GLN A 70 5.09 9.66 -5.66
N TRP A 71 5.86 8.81 -5.01
CA TRP A 71 6.61 7.76 -5.72
C TRP A 71 5.71 6.78 -6.50
N LYS A 72 4.41 6.73 -6.18
CA LYS A 72 3.44 5.89 -6.91
C LYS A 72 3.44 6.15 -8.42
N TYR A 73 3.72 7.38 -8.83
CA TYR A 73 3.70 7.76 -10.25
C TYR A 73 4.78 7.07 -11.08
N ASN A 74 5.79 6.47 -10.45
CA ASN A 74 6.74 5.61 -11.15
C ASN A 74 6.08 4.37 -11.77
N PHE A 75 4.90 4.00 -11.28
CA PHE A 75 4.15 2.83 -11.76
C PHE A 75 3.06 3.18 -12.78
N ARG A 76 2.98 4.44 -13.19
CA ARG A 76 2.03 4.87 -14.22
C ARG A 76 2.36 4.18 -15.55
N GLY A 77 1.38 3.46 -16.12
CA GLY A 77 1.57 2.67 -17.33
C GLY A 77 2.30 1.35 -17.11
N GLY A 78 2.58 1.03 -15.86
CA GLY A 78 3.23 -0.21 -15.48
C GLY A 78 4.74 -0.08 -15.31
N ALA A 79 5.29 -0.76 -14.32
CA ALA A 79 6.73 -0.83 -14.08
C ALA A 79 7.06 -2.11 -13.31
N THR A 80 8.29 -2.56 -13.46
CA THR A 80 8.80 -3.74 -12.76
C THR A 80 9.41 -3.33 -11.43
N ALA A 81 9.18 -4.13 -10.39
CA ALA A 81 9.78 -3.96 -9.08
C ALA A 81 10.18 -5.30 -8.49
N GLN A 82 11.17 -5.28 -7.60
CA GLN A 82 11.45 -6.42 -6.75
C GLN A 82 10.57 -6.29 -5.51
N VAL A 83 9.77 -7.30 -5.24
CA VAL A 83 8.86 -7.32 -4.09
C VAL A 83 9.31 -8.42 -3.14
N THR A 84 9.67 -8.00 -1.93
CA THR A 84 10.08 -8.93 -0.87
C THR A 84 8.97 -9.01 0.16
N THR A 85 8.40 -10.20 0.33
CA THR A 85 7.38 -10.45 1.34
C THR A 85 7.49 -11.89 1.81
N GLY A 86 7.24 -12.14 3.10
CA GLY A 86 7.37 -13.46 3.67
C GLY A 86 8.79 -14.03 3.59
N GLY A 87 9.81 -13.18 3.54
CA GLY A 87 11.21 -13.59 3.43
C GLY A 87 11.64 -13.97 2.01
N LYS A 88 10.77 -13.79 1.02
CA LYS A 88 11.02 -14.17 -0.38
C LYS A 88 10.92 -12.96 -1.30
N THR A 89 11.92 -12.78 -2.18
CA THR A 89 11.93 -11.71 -3.17
C THR A 89 11.47 -12.24 -4.52
N THR A 90 10.50 -11.57 -5.12
CA THR A 90 9.94 -11.92 -6.43
C THR A 90 9.93 -10.69 -7.31
N ARG A 91 10.31 -10.84 -8.57
CA ARG A 91 10.16 -9.78 -9.57
C ARG A 91 8.70 -9.70 -9.98
N MET A 92 8.10 -8.51 -9.85
CA MET A 92 6.70 -8.30 -10.16
C MET A 92 6.51 -7.08 -11.05
N HIS A 93 5.39 -7.07 -11.77
CA HIS A 93 4.94 -5.93 -12.55
C HIS A 93 3.89 -5.19 -11.73
N GLY A 94 4.14 -3.91 -11.46
CA GLY A 94 3.20 -3.06 -10.74
C GLY A 94 2.49 -2.11 -11.71
N GLU A 95 1.18 -1.99 -11.55
CA GLU A 95 0.36 -1.10 -12.38
C GLU A 95 -0.38 -0.12 -11.49
N LEU A 96 -0.21 1.17 -11.77
CA LEU A 96 -0.88 2.24 -11.02
C LEU A 96 -2.34 2.33 -11.43
N ILE A 97 -3.23 2.31 -10.43
CA ILE A 97 -4.67 2.49 -10.58
C ILE A 97 -5.05 3.82 -9.93
N THR A 98 -5.49 4.78 -10.74
CA THR A 98 -5.86 6.12 -10.28
C THR A 98 -7.34 6.44 -10.45
N ASP A 99 -8.10 5.57 -11.13
CA ASP A 99 -9.54 5.75 -11.26
C ASP A 99 -10.20 5.73 -9.89
N THR A 100 -10.79 6.84 -9.51
CA THR A 100 -11.34 7.04 -8.16
C THR A 100 -12.35 5.98 -7.77
N ALA A 101 -13.25 5.60 -8.67
CA ALA A 101 -14.26 4.59 -8.38
C ALA A 101 -13.63 3.22 -8.14
N THR A 102 -12.62 2.86 -8.94
CA THR A 102 -11.89 1.59 -8.79
C THR A 102 -11.09 1.56 -7.49
N VAL A 103 -10.38 2.64 -7.18
CA VAL A 103 -9.60 2.76 -5.95
C VAL A 103 -10.53 2.66 -4.73
N ALA A 104 -11.66 3.35 -4.75
CA ALA A 104 -12.63 3.33 -3.67
C ALA A 104 -13.21 1.93 -3.46
N ASP A 105 -13.52 1.22 -4.54
CA ASP A 105 -14.02 -0.15 -4.46
C ASP A 105 -12.98 -1.09 -3.84
N ILE A 106 -11.75 -1.02 -4.28
CA ILE A 106 -10.65 -1.83 -3.74
C ILE A 106 -10.46 -1.54 -2.26
N ALA A 107 -10.39 -0.26 -1.88
CA ALA A 107 -10.18 0.16 -0.49
C ALA A 107 -11.34 -0.27 0.41
N HIS A 108 -12.57 -0.10 -0.05
CA HIS A 108 -13.76 -0.48 0.70
C HIS A 108 -13.80 -2.00 0.95
N ARG A 109 -13.59 -2.79 -0.08
CA ARG A 109 -13.56 -4.26 0.03
C ARG A 109 -12.44 -4.73 0.95
N MET A 110 -11.30 -4.08 0.86
CA MET A 110 -10.14 -4.36 1.71
C MET A 110 -10.42 -4.03 3.17
N ALA A 111 -11.05 -2.88 3.44
CA ALA A 111 -11.44 -2.46 4.77
C ALA A 111 -12.47 -3.43 5.39
N GLU A 112 -13.42 -3.89 4.60
CA GLU A 112 -14.38 -4.89 5.06
C GLU A 112 -13.71 -6.22 5.43
N LYS A 113 -12.72 -6.63 4.65
CA LYS A 113 -11.95 -7.84 4.92
C LYS A 113 -11.16 -7.75 6.22
N TYR A 114 -10.54 -6.59 6.49
CA TYR A 114 -9.77 -6.39 7.72
C TYR A 114 -10.65 -6.13 8.95
N GLY A 115 -11.80 -5.48 8.77
CA GLY A 115 -12.58 -4.87 9.85
C GLY A 115 -12.05 -3.47 10.19
N ALA A 116 -12.88 -2.64 10.79
CA ALA A 116 -12.59 -1.22 10.99
C ALA A 116 -11.28 -0.95 11.74
N LYS A 117 -11.02 -1.69 12.80
CA LYS A 117 -9.82 -1.45 13.61
C LYS A 117 -8.52 -1.79 12.88
N LYS A 118 -8.46 -2.98 12.27
CA LYS A 118 -7.27 -3.43 11.56
C LYS A 118 -7.06 -2.65 10.27
N ALA A 119 -8.15 -2.28 9.58
CA ALA A 119 -8.09 -1.51 8.36
C ALA A 119 -7.40 -0.15 8.57
N GLN A 120 -7.71 0.53 9.66
CA GLN A 120 -7.08 1.81 9.97
C GLN A 120 -5.57 1.66 10.11
N LEU A 121 -5.13 0.62 10.79
CA LEU A 121 -3.70 0.34 10.96
C LEU A 121 -3.03 -0.04 9.64
N MET A 122 -3.62 -0.97 8.89
CA MET A 122 -3.03 -1.51 7.67
C MET A 122 -3.07 -0.54 6.49
N MET A 123 -4.11 0.29 6.41
CA MET A 123 -4.30 1.20 5.29
C MET A 123 -3.80 2.62 5.56
N GLY A 124 -3.32 2.89 6.78
CA GLY A 124 -2.81 4.21 7.14
C GLY A 124 -3.88 5.29 7.14
N MET A 125 -5.10 4.95 7.54
CA MET A 125 -6.25 5.85 7.57
C MET A 125 -6.87 5.89 8.95
N THR A 126 -7.61 6.95 9.23
CA THR A 126 -8.43 7.07 10.44
C THR A 126 -9.89 7.13 10.03
N PHE A 127 -10.72 6.27 10.61
CA PHE A 127 -12.16 6.26 10.35
C PHE A 127 -12.90 6.94 11.49
N GLU A 128 -14.02 7.59 11.16
CA GLU A 128 -14.92 8.09 12.17
C GLU A 128 -15.74 6.93 12.73
N GLY A 129 -15.67 6.73 14.05
CA GLY A 129 -16.38 5.63 14.71
C GLY A 129 -15.71 4.28 14.55
N ASP A 130 -16.43 3.22 14.93
CA ASP A 130 -15.92 1.84 15.01
C ASP A 130 -16.41 0.97 13.84
N THR A 131 -16.93 1.59 12.78
CA THR A 131 -17.47 0.87 11.63
C THR A 131 -16.65 1.15 10.37
N VAL A 132 -16.67 0.20 9.43
CA VAL A 132 -16.08 0.40 8.12
C VAL A 132 -16.89 1.45 7.36
N PRO A 133 -16.24 2.52 6.84
CA PRO A 133 -16.95 3.52 6.04
C PRO A 133 -17.61 2.92 4.81
N SER A 134 -18.62 3.63 4.30
CA SER A 134 -19.32 3.22 3.08
C SER A 134 -18.48 3.41 1.83
N LEU A 135 -18.90 2.81 0.73
CA LEU A 135 -18.25 3.00 -0.57
C LEU A 135 -18.23 4.48 -0.97
N ALA A 136 -19.34 5.21 -0.72
CA ALA A 136 -19.42 6.65 -1.01
C ALA A 136 -18.40 7.45 -0.22
N GLU A 137 -18.17 7.09 1.04
CA GLU A 137 -17.17 7.72 1.90
C GLU A 137 -15.75 7.44 1.41
N PHE A 138 -15.48 6.23 0.95
CA PHE A 138 -14.18 5.89 0.34
C PHE A 138 -13.98 6.63 -0.99
N THR A 139 -15.03 6.82 -1.78
CA THR A 139 -14.94 7.58 -3.03
C THR A 139 -14.57 9.03 -2.77
N GLU A 140 -15.21 9.65 -1.77
CA GLU A 140 -14.89 11.02 -1.36
C GLU A 140 -13.43 11.12 -0.89
N ALA A 141 -13.00 10.20 -0.02
CA ALA A 141 -11.65 10.21 0.51
C ALA A 141 -10.60 9.98 -0.59
N ALA A 142 -10.85 9.07 -1.52
CA ALA A 142 -9.94 8.80 -2.62
C ALA A 142 -9.71 10.04 -3.48
N THR A 143 -10.76 10.81 -3.71
CA THR A 143 -10.69 12.08 -4.45
C THR A 143 -9.93 13.15 -3.65
N ARG A 144 -10.31 13.33 -2.41
CA ARG A 144 -9.78 14.41 -1.55
C ARG A 144 -8.31 14.17 -1.18
N LEU A 145 -7.95 12.93 -0.86
CA LEU A 145 -6.60 12.57 -0.41
C LEU A 145 -5.68 12.10 -1.55
N LYS A 146 -6.19 12.01 -2.77
CA LYS A 146 -5.45 11.52 -3.94
C LYS A 146 -4.86 10.12 -3.70
N VAL A 147 -5.61 9.25 -3.08
CA VAL A 147 -5.23 7.87 -2.85
C VAL A 147 -5.25 7.10 -4.16
N ALA A 148 -4.26 6.26 -4.36
CA ALA A 148 -4.19 5.36 -5.50
C ALA A 148 -3.83 3.96 -5.04
N ALA A 149 -4.03 2.99 -5.92
CA ALA A 149 -3.62 1.62 -5.69
C ALA A 149 -2.56 1.22 -6.72
N ILE A 150 -1.65 0.34 -6.32
CA ILE A 150 -0.74 -0.32 -7.25
C ILE A 150 -1.02 -1.81 -7.14
N ARG A 151 -1.37 -2.43 -8.26
CA ARG A 151 -1.59 -3.86 -8.34
C ARG A 151 -0.34 -4.55 -8.85
N PHE A 152 0.14 -5.53 -8.10
CA PHE A 152 1.33 -6.30 -8.44
C PHE A 152 0.93 -7.68 -8.96
N ALA A 153 1.54 -8.07 -10.07
CA ALA A 153 1.38 -9.39 -10.66
C ALA A 153 2.76 -9.94 -11.02
N PRO A 154 2.93 -11.27 -11.11
CA PRO A 154 4.21 -11.84 -11.53
C PRO A 154 4.67 -11.26 -12.87
N ALA A 155 5.94 -10.91 -12.93
CA ALA A 155 6.53 -10.35 -14.14
C ALA A 155 6.86 -11.44 -15.15
#